data_3f157093e21d7c3cbbce2fbe5c03d0fb
#
_entry.id   3f157093e21d7c3cbbce2fbe5c03d0fb
#
_cell.length_a   1.000
_cell.length_b   1.000
_cell.length_c   1.000
_cell.angle_alpha   90.00
_cell.angle_beta   90.00
_cell.angle_gamma   90.00
#
_symmetry.space_group_name_H-M   'P 1'
#
loop_
_entity.id
_entity.type
_entity.pdbx_description
1 polymer ?
#
loop_
_entity_poly.entity_id
_entity_poly.type
_entity_poly.pdbx_seq_one_letter_code
_entity_poly.pdbx_strand_id
1 'polypeptide(L)'
;MSKDCTYISLSSLRSRGWTESIIKRLGLKHDKEVVNAHYRCAAPTKLYELQRIEAIEATGEFKTLHSAALKRKEAAKKAAETKLQTMKDYVHSIEIRMPEMNREQVFRKAVAHYNDLWECRGRDDKYISDYRTLDDETLERITANMIRHSMTDYERVLGRSFGKVGIEYAHDYLRNKINKMVHDTYFQKVA
;
A
#
# COMPACT_ATOMS: atom_id res chain seq x y z
N MET A 1 -46.35 -14.52 24.94
CA MET A 1 -44.92 -14.89 25.01
C MET A 1 -44.17 -13.99 24.00
N SER A 2 -43.48 -12.96 24.51
CA SER A 2 -42.68 -12.06 23.67
C SER A 2 -41.53 -12.90 23.11
N LYS A 3 -41.47 -13.13 21.77
CA LYS A 3 -40.31 -13.70 21.12
C LYS A 3 -39.17 -12.69 21.26
N ASP A 4 -38.13 -13.05 21.99
CA ASP A 4 -36.90 -12.25 22.02
C ASP A 4 -36.35 -12.16 20.61
N CYS A 5 -36.64 -11.06 19.92
CA CYS A 5 -36.14 -10.80 18.56
C CYS A 5 -34.65 -10.45 18.65
N THR A 6 -33.81 -11.34 18.19
CA THR A 6 -32.36 -11.11 18.06
C THR A 6 -32.09 -10.26 16.84
N TYR A 7 -31.41 -9.13 17.03
CA TYR A 7 -31.02 -8.22 15.95
C TYR A 7 -29.54 -8.30 15.65
N ILE A 8 -29.18 -8.19 14.40
CA ILE A 8 -27.80 -8.15 13.92
C ILE A 8 -27.49 -6.85 13.18
N SER A 9 -26.24 -6.42 13.24
CA SER A 9 -25.78 -5.21 12.59
C SER A 9 -25.45 -5.43 11.10
N LEU A 10 -25.23 -4.34 10.35
CA LEU A 10 -24.78 -4.41 8.96
C LEU A 10 -23.40 -5.10 8.83
N SER A 11 -22.50 -4.95 9.80
CA SER A 11 -21.22 -5.66 9.82
C SER A 11 -21.41 -7.16 9.95
N SER A 12 -22.33 -7.60 10.82
CA SER A 12 -22.69 -9.01 10.97
C SER A 12 -23.33 -9.57 9.69
N LEU A 13 -24.17 -8.80 8.99
CA LEU A 13 -24.68 -9.18 7.68
C LEU A 13 -23.55 -9.38 6.67
N ARG A 14 -22.60 -8.48 6.61
CA ARG A 14 -21.44 -8.60 5.71
C ARG A 14 -20.60 -9.84 6.01
N SER A 15 -20.39 -10.20 7.27
CA SER A 15 -19.68 -11.44 7.64
C SER A 15 -20.44 -12.70 7.21
N ARG A 16 -21.77 -12.65 7.12
CA ARG A 16 -22.64 -13.74 6.58
C ARG A 16 -22.68 -13.77 5.04
N GLY A 17 -21.91 -12.89 4.36
CA GLY A 17 -21.80 -12.86 2.90
C GLY A 17 -22.77 -11.92 2.19
N TRP A 18 -23.51 -11.09 2.93
CA TRP A 18 -24.33 -10.06 2.34
C TRP A 18 -23.46 -8.93 1.80
N THR A 19 -23.56 -8.69 0.52
CA THR A 19 -22.94 -7.54 -0.13
C THR A 19 -23.96 -6.42 -0.30
N GLU A 20 -23.50 -5.19 -0.47
CA GLU A 20 -24.35 -4.03 -0.71
C GLU A 20 -25.27 -4.23 -1.95
N SER A 21 -24.73 -4.90 -2.98
CA SER A 21 -25.49 -5.27 -4.18
C SER A 21 -26.61 -6.26 -3.89
N ILE A 22 -26.38 -7.27 -3.01
CA ILE A 22 -27.40 -8.23 -2.60
C ILE A 22 -28.48 -7.54 -1.78
N ILE A 23 -28.11 -6.71 -0.80
CA ILE A 23 -29.03 -5.91 0.03
C ILE A 23 -29.94 -5.08 -0.87
N LYS A 24 -29.35 -4.35 -1.82
CA LYS A 24 -30.09 -3.49 -2.74
C LYS A 24 -31.01 -4.29 -3.66
N ARG A 25 -30.55 -5.42 -4.20
CA ARG A 25 -31.33 -6.23 -5.15
C ARG A 25 -32.50 -6.93 -4.50
N LEU A 26 -32.35 -7.41 -3.26
CA LEU A 26 -33.42 -8.01 -2.48
C LEU A 26 -34.30 -6.99 -1.75
N GLY A 27 -34.05 -5.69 -1.92
CA GLY A 27 -34.82 -4.63 -1.28
C GLY A 27 -34.78 -4.68 0.25
N LEU A 28 -33.70 -5.21 0.85
CA LEU A 28 -33.59 -5.39 2.29
C LEU A 28 -33.48 -4.04 2.99
N LYS A 29 -34.53 -3.71 3.79
CA LYS A 29 -34.53 -2.56 4.67
C LYS A 29 -34.20 -3.00 6.10
N HIS A 30 -33.58 -2.09 6.87
CA HIS A 30 -33.36 -2.33 8.30
C HIS A 30 -34.68 -2.31 9.06
N ASP A 31 -34.73 -3.02 10.18
CA ASP A 31 -35.91 -3.14 11.02
C ASP A 31 -35.90 -2.10 12.15
N LYS A 32 -34.69 -1.73 12.62
CA LYS A 32 -34.51 -0.80 13.73
C LYS A 32 -33.26 0.05 13.52
N GLU A 33 -33.27 1.26 14.01
CA GLU A 33 -32.08 2.11 14.14
C GLU A 33 -31.81 2.39 15.62
N VAL A 34 -30.55 2.34 16.00
CA VAL A 34 -30.10 2.69 17.35
C VAL A 34 -28.96 3.70 17.26
N VAL A 35 -28.86 4.56 18.25
CA VAL A 35 -27.77 5.54 18.35
C VAL A 35 -26.45 4.79 18.37
N ASN A 36 -25.42 5.33 17.67
CA ASN A 36 -24.10 4.73 17.67
C ASN A 36 -23.50 4.76 19.09
N ALA A 37 -23.16 3.59 19.63
CA ALA A 37 -22.66 3.45 20.99
C ALA A 37 -21.27 4.09 21.20
N HIS A 38 -20.47 4.22 20.12
CA HIS A 38 -19.10 4.72 20.19
C HIS A 38 -18.99 6.22 19.87
N TYR A 39 -19.84 6.71 18.96
CA TYR A 39 -19.76 8.10 18.49
C TYR A 39 -21.18 8.68 18.36
N ARG A 40 -21.57 9.60 19.27
CA ARG A 40 -22.90 10.26 19.27
C ARG A 40 -23.20 11.06 17.99
N CYS A 41 -22.15 11.56 17.31
CA CYS A 41 -22.28 12.33 16.07
C CYS A 41 -22.25 11.44 14.81
N ALA A 42 -22.04 10.13 14.93
CA ALA A 42 -22.04 9.21 13.78
C ALA A 42 -23.48 8.80 13.41
N ALA A 43 -23.63 8.35 12.17
CA ALA A 43 -24.90 7.82 11.69
C ALA A 43 -25.42 6.68 12.58
N PRO A 44 -26.76 6.59 12.80
CA PRO A 44 -27.35 5.50 13.57
C PRO A 44 -26.97 4.13 13.04
N THR A 45 -26.80 3.17 13.95
CA THR A 45 -26.55 1.78 13.61
C THR A 45 -27.84 1.11 13.15
N LYS A 46 -27.82 0.59 11.90
CA LYS A 46 -28.94 -0.16 11.33
C LYS A 46 -28.91 -1.60 11.81
N LEU A 47 -30.05 -2.04 12.31
CA LEU A 47 -30.24 -3.39 12.85
C LEU A 47 -31.27 -4.15 12.01
N TYR A 48 -31.03 -5.46 11.87
CA TYR A 48 -31.83 -6.37 11.07
C TYR A 48 -32.26 -7.55 11.94
N GLU A 49 -33.52 -7.96 11.85
CA GLU A 49 -34.04 -9.10 12.59
C GLU A 49 -33.45 -10.39 12.07
N LEU A 50 -32.78 -11.16 12.94
CA LEU A 50 -32.04 -12.35 12.57
C LEU A 50 -32.92 -13.41 11.89
N GLN A 51 -34.11 -13.67 12.44
CA GLN A 51 -35.04 -14.67 11.87
C GLN A 51 -35.44 -14.33 10.44
N ARG A 52 -35.69 -13.05 10.16
CA ARG A 52 -36.00 -12.60 8.80
C ARG A 52 -34.81 -12.76 7.85
N ILE A 53 -33.62 -12.46 8.31
CA ILE A 53 -32.40 -12.67 7.52
C ILE A 53 -32.19 -14.13 7.18
N GLU A 54 -32.34 -15.03 8.16
CA GLU A 54 -32.20 -16.48 7.96
C GLU A 54 -33.24 -17.03 7.00
N ALA A 55 -34.47 -16.54 7.06
CA ALA A 55 -35.51 -16.90 6.10
C ALA A 55 -35.15 -16.50 4.67
N ILE A 56 -34.58 -15.29 4.48
CA ILE A 56 -34.12 -14.84 3.15
C ILE A 56 -32.91 -15.67 2.69
N GLU A 57 -31.96 -15.95 3.57
CA GLU A 57 -30.76 -16.77 3.26
C GLU A 57 -31.13 -18.20 2.81
N ALA A 58 -32.26 -18.73 3.29
CA ALA A 58 -32.77 -20.03 2.86
C ALA A 58 -33.32 -20.02 1.43
N THR A 59 -33.67 -18.87 0.86
CA THR A 59 -34.25 -18.75 -0.48
C THR A 59 -33.25 -19.11 -1.59
N GLY A 60 -33.76 -19.66 -2.69
CA GLY A 60 -32.96 -19.94 -3.88
C GLY A 60 -32.35 -18.66 -4.51
N GLU A 61 -33.07 -17.55 -4.45
CA GLU A 61 -32.63 -16.28 -4.98
C GLU A 61 -31.39 -15.77 -4.23
N PHE A 62 -31.42 -15.77 -2.90
CA PHE A 62 -30.24 -15.38 -2.10
C PHE A 62 -29.03 -16.29 -2.40
N LYS A 63 -29.23 -17.62 -2.42
CA LYS A 63 -28.16 -18.59 -2.71
C LYS A 63 -27.50 -18.34 -4.05
N THR A 64 -28.30 -18.02 -5.08
CA THR A 64 -27.79 -17.69 -6.42
C THR A 64 -26.97 -16.42 -6.42
N LEU A 65 -27.47 -15.36 -5.79
CA LEU A 65 -26.78 -14.07 -5.68
C LEU A 65 -25.49 -14.18 -4.86
N HIS A 66 -25.54 -14.90 -3.76
CA HIS A 66 -24.38 -15.13 -2.88
C HIS A 66 -23.29 -15.93 -3.60
N SER A 67 -23.66 -17.04 -4.27
CA SER A 67 -22.72 -17.83 -5.08
C SER A 67 -22.04 -16.98 -6.17
N ALA A 68 -22.81 -16.15 -6.88
CA ALA A 68 -22.27 -15.24 -7.89
C ALA A 68 -21.36 -14.17 -7.29
N ALA A 69 -21.65 -13.68 -6.08
CA ALA A 69 -20.80 -12.73 -5.36
C ALA A 69 -19.46 -13.38 -4.94
N LEU A 70 -19.49 -14.61 -4.43
CA LEU A 70 -18.29 -15.37 -4.07
C LEU A 70 -17.40 -15.61 -5.29
N LYS A 71 -17.96 -16.08 -6.41
CA LYS A 71 -17.20 -16.28 -7.66
C LYS A 71 -16.53 -14.98 -8.13
N ARG A 72 -17.23 -13.83 -8.06
CA ARG A 72 -16.64 -12.52 -8.39
C ARG A 72 -15.51 -12.11 -7.44
N LYS A 73 -15.68 -12.36 -6.14
CA LYS A 73 -14.65 -12.09 -5.13
C LYS A 73 -13.38 -12.90 -5.38
N GLU A 74 -13.54 -14.19 -5.69
CA GLU A 74 -12.40 -15.07 -6.01
C GLU A 74 -11.70 -14.64 -7.30
N ALA A 75 -12.48 -14.34 -8.35
CA ALA A 75 -11.92 -13.83 -9.60
C ALA A 75 -11.17 -12.51 -9.42
N ALA A 76 -11.71 -11.58 -8.63
CA ALA A 76 -11.06 -10.32 -8.31
C ALA A 76 -9.76 -10.54 -7.53
N LYS A 77 -9.75 -11.49 -6.56
CA LYS A 77 -8.55 -11.86 -5.82
C LYS A 77 -7.46 -12.41 -6.74
N LYS A 78 -7.80 -13.36 -7.60
CA LYS A 78 -6.86 -13.93 -8.58
C LYS A 78 -6.33 -12.87 -9.55
N ALA A 79 -7.19 -11.96 -10.01
CA ALA A 79 -6.75 -10.85 -10.87
C ALA A 79 -5.79 -9.89 -10.16
N ALA A 80 -6.00 -9.61 -8.88
CA ALA A 80 -5.08 -8.80 -8.08
C ALA A 80 -3.74 -9.50 -7.87
N GLU A 81 -3.75 -10.80 -7.57
CA GLU A 81 -2.54 -11.63 -7.44
C GLU A 81 -1.74 -11.67 -8.74
N THR A 82 -2.41 -11.86 -9.88
CA THR A 82 -1.75 -11.84 -11.21
C THR A 82 -1.13 -10.48 -11.48
N LYS A 83 -1.83 -9.37 -11.20
CA LYS A 83 -1.28 -8.02 -11.38
C LYS A 83 -0.07 -7.77 -10.48
N LEU A 84 -0.12 -8.24 -9.23
CA LEU A 84 1.02 -8.14 -8.31
C LEU A 84 2.21 -8.95 -8.83
N GLN A 85 1.99 -10.17 -9.32
CA GLN A 85 3.07 -11.00 -9.87
C GLN A 85 3.68 -10.34 -11.11
N THR A 86 2.86 -9.83 -12.02
CA THR A 86 3.35 -9.07 -13.19
C THR A 86 4.21 -7.86 -12.77
N MET A 87 3.84 -7.15 -11.71
CA MET A 87 4.65 -6.04 -11.19
C MET A 87 5.98 -6.54 -10.62
N LYS A 88 5.97 -7.65 -9.87
CA LYS A 88 7.20 -8.27 -9.36
C LYS A 88 8.15 -8.65 -10.49
N ASP A 89 7.65 -9.36 -11.48
CA ASP A 89 8.44 -9.80 -12.63
C ASP A 89 9.03 -8.60 -13.38
N TYR A 90 8.24 -7.56 -13.56
CA TYR A 90 8.69 -6.31 -14.18
C TYR A 90 9.84 -5.67 -13.41
N VAL A 91 9.70 -5.43 -12.09
CA VAL A 91 10.77 -4.76 -11.33
C VAL A 91 12.01 -5.64 -11.15
N HIS A 92 11.85 -6.96 -11.14
CA HIS A 92 12.98 -7.89 -11.10
C HIS A 92 13.79 -7.86 -12.41
N SER A 93 13.13 -7.62 -13.54
CA SER A 93 13.79 -7.51 -14.85
C SER A 93 14.55 -6.20 -15.04
N ILE A 94 14.38 -5.22 -14.16
CA ILE A 94 15.05 -3.92 -14.29
C ILE A 94 16.53 -4.06 -13.94
N GLU A 95 17.36 -3.77 -14.92
CA GLU A 95 18.79 -3.62 -14.72
C GLU A 95 19.09 -2.24 -14.14
N ILE A 96 19.76 -2.20 -13.00
CA ILE A 96 20.23 -0.97 -12.37
C ILE A 96 21.72 -0.86 -12.61
N ARG A 97 22.15 0.23 -13.24
CA ARG A 97 23.54 0.51 -13.50
C ARG A 97 24.05 1.53 -12.49
N MET A 98 25.14 1.18 -11.81
CA MET A 98 25.82 2.09 -10.91
C MET A 98 26.65 3.09 -11.70
N PRO A 99 26.78 4.35 -11.21
CA PRO A 99 27.63 5.32 -11.89
C PRO A 99 29.11 4.92 -11.87
N GLU A 100 29.79 5.15 -12.98
CA GLU A 100 31.25 4.95 -13.11
C GLU A 100 32.01 6.10 -12.45
N MET A 101 32.00 6.12 -11.12
CA MET A 101 32.68 7.16 -10.32
C MET A 101 33.42 6.50 -9.16
N ASN A 102 34.55 7.10 -8.79
CA ASN A 102 35.24 6.65 -7.58
C ASN A 102 34.51 7.12 -6.31
N ARG A 103 34.89 6.53 -5.18
CA ARG A 103 34.27 6.75 -3.87
C ARG A 103 34.23 8.25 -3.48
N GLU A 104 35.33 8.96 -3.67
CA GLU A 104 35.42 10.38 -3.32
C GLU A 104 34.49 11.26 -4.17
N GLN A 105 34.44 11.00 -5.47
CA GLN A 105 33.55 11.72 -6.40
C GLN A 105 32.09 11.54 -6.05
N VAL A 106 31.69 10.30 -5.73
CA VAL A 106 30.31 9.97 -5.35
C VAL A 106 29.93 10.70 -4.05
N PHE A 107 30.80 10.67 -3.03
CA PHE A 107 30.51 11.30 -1.74
C PHE A 107 30.42 12.81 -1.84
N ARG A 108 31.29 13.46 -2.60
CA ARG A 108 31.20 14.91 -2.87
C ARG A 108 29.88 15.26 -3.56
N LYS A 109 29.48 14.50 -4.58
CA LYS A 109 28.19 14.71 -5.26
C LYS A 109 27.00 14.44 -4.36
N ALA A 110 27.06 13.45 -3.48
CA ALA A 110 25.98 13.15 -2.55
C ALA A 110 25.74 14.30 -1.56
N VAL A 111 26.82 14.89 -1.04
CA VAL A 111 26.73 16.06 -0.15
C VAL A 111 26.20 17.28 -0.92
N ALA A 112 26.70 17.55 -2.14
CA ALA A 112 26.18 18.65 -2.95
C ALA A 112 24.67 18.50 -3.20
N HIS A 113 24.24 17.33 -3.65
CA HIS A 113 22.81 17.03 -3.86
C HIS A 113 21.97 17.16 -2.59
N TYR A 114 22.51 16.75 -1.44
CA TYR A 114 21.83 16.93 -0.16
C TYR A 114 21.67 18.41 0.18
N ASN A 115 22.73 19.22 0.04
CA ASN A 115 22.70 20.65 0.30
C ASN A 115 21.70 21.36 -0.61
N ASP A 116 21.73 21.10 -1.92
CA ASP A 116 20.78 21.67 -2.89
C ASP A 116 19.31 21.37 -2.50
N LEU A 117 19.03 20.14 -2.06
CA LEU A 117 17.68 19.76 -1.61
C LEU A 117 17.20 20.54 -0.38
N TRP A 118 18.11 20.83 0.57
CA TRP A 118 17.74 21.55 1.78
C TRP A 118 17.71 23.06 1.56
N GLU A 119 18.59 23.60 0.72
CA GLU A 119 18.54 25.00 0.26
C GLU A 119 17.20 25.30 -0.43
N CYS A 120 16.77 24.45 -1.37
CA CYS A 120 15.45 24.56 -2.01
C CYS A 120 14.27 24.56 -1.02
N ARG A 121 14.48 24.02 0.19
CA ARG A 121 13.48 23.98 1.28
C ARG A 121 13.64 25.10 2.29
N GLY A 122 14.58 26.03 2.08
CA GLY A 122 14.90 27.12 3.01
C GLY A 122 15.48 26.64 4.34
N ARG A 123 16.26 25.56 4.34
CA ARG A 123 16.81 24.91 5.53
C ARG A 123 18.35 24.91 5.50
N ASP A 124 18.96 26.10 5.54
CA ASP A 124 20.41 26.27 5.53
C ASP A 124 21.09 25.70 6.79
N ASP A 125 20.31 25.51 7.86
CA ASP A 125 20.76 24.83 9.09
C ASP A 125 21.18 23.36 8.87
N LYS A 126 20.87 22.78 7.71
CA LYS A 126 21.23 21.40 7.33
C LYS A 126 22.46 21.31 6.42
N TYR A 127 23.13 22.43 6.15
CA TYR A 127 24.28 22.44 5.25
C TYR A 127 25.45 21.59 5.75
N ILE A 128 26.00 20.78 4.88
CA ILE A 128 27.18 19.93 5.13
C ILE A 128 28.37 20.49 4.33
N SER A 129 29.44 20.84 4.99
CA SER A 129 30.64 21.42 4.35
C SER A 129 31.56 20.35 3.75
N ASP A 130 31.71 19.20 4.40
CA ASP A 130 32.60 18.12 3.96
C ASP A 130 31.97 16.74 4.32
N TYR A 131 31.98 15.80 3.39
CA TYR A 131 31.49 14.44 3.62
C TYR A 131 32.28 13.70 4.71
N ARG A 132 33.55 14.08 4.96
CA ARG A 132 34.41 13.47 5.98
C ARG A 132 33.95 13.77 7.42
N THR A 133 33.07 14.73 7.61
CA THR A 133 32.48 15.08 8.92
C THR A 133 31.28 14.20 9.26
N LEU A 134 30.80 13.38 8.33
CA LEU A 134 29.66 12.51 8.50
C LEU A 134 30.07 11.13 8.99
N ASP A 135 29.19 10.51 9.77
CA ASP A 135 29.25 9.09 10.05
C ASP A 135 28.93 8.26 8.79
N ASP A 136 29.39 7.01 8.77
CA ASP A 136 29.22 6.11 7.62
C ASP A 136 27.74 5.88 7.29
N GLU A 137 26.84 5.78 8.28
CA GLU A 137 25.41 5.54 8.09
C GLU A 137 24.75 6.74 7.39
N THR A 138 25.04 7.96 7.86
CA THR A 138 24.51 9.18 7.24
C THR A 138 25.04 9.35 5.82
N LEU A 139 26.33 9.13 5.61
CA LEU A 139 26.95 9.23 4.30
C LEU A 139 26.38 8.19 3.31
N GLU A 140 26.21 6.95 3.75
CA GLU A 140 25.57 5.90 2.94
C GLU A 140 24.13 6.28 2.56
N ARG A 141 23.35 6.77 3.51
CA ARG A 141 21.97 7.18 3.29
C ARG A 141 21.84 8.30 2.26
N ILE A 142 22.65 9.37 2.36
CA ILE A 142 22.58 10.48 1.39
C ILE A 142 23.14 10.06 0.02
N THR A 143 24.15 9.19 -0.02
CA THR A 143 24.72 8.65 -1.25
C THR A 143 23.69 7.78 -1.98
N ALA A 144 23.04 6.87 -1.27
CA ALA A 144 21.98 6.03 -1.85
C ALA A 144 20.79 6.87 -2.33
N ASN A 145 20.44 7.93 -1.60
CA ASN A 145 19.37 8.85 -2.00
C ASN A 145 19.71 9.57 -3.31
N MET A 146 20.90 10.14 -3.40
CA MET A 146 21.38 10.86 -4.60
C MET A 146 21.43 9.90 -5.81
N ILE A 147 22.05 8.72 -5.68
CA ILE A 147 22.14 7.74 -6.77
C ILE A 147 20.76 7.33 -7.23
N ARG A 148 19.85 7.01 -6.30
CA ARG A 148 18.50 6.59 -6.61
C ARG A 148 17.73 7.64 -7.42
N HIS A 149 17.73 8.89 -6.98
CA HIS A 149 16.89 9.93 -7.56
C HIS A 149 17.53 10.66 -8.76
N SER A 150 18.86 10.71 -8.84
CA SER A 150 19.56 11.51 -9.84
C SER A 150 20.36 10.72 -10.87
N MET A 151 20.68 9.44 -10.60
CA MET A 151 21.60 8.66 -11.42
C MET A 151 21.03 7.32 -11.92
N THR A 152 19.79 7.00 -11.54
CA THR A 152 19.12 5.78 -12.00
C THR A 152 17.75 6.10 -12.58
N ASP A 153 17.19 5.13 -13.29
CA ASP A 153 15.82 5.23 -13.83
C ASP A 153 14.71 5.02 -12.78
N TYR A 154 15.05 5.08 -11.50
CA TYR A 154 14.13 4.80 -10.39
C TYR A 154 12.83 5.59 -10.48
N GLU A 155 12.91 6.92 -10.60
CA GLU A 155 11.74 7.79 -10.71
C GLU A 155 10.89 7.49 -11.96
N ARG A 156 11.54 7.20 -13.07
CA ARG A 156 10.85 6.86 -14.34
C ARG A 156 10.09 5.54 -14.22
N VAL A 157 10.67 4.55 -13.56
CA VAL A 157 10.06 3.24 -13.34
C VAL A 157 8.86 3.37 -12.41
N LEU A 158 9.00 4.10 -11.31
CA LEU A 158 7.90 4.34 -10.36
C LEU A 158 6.78 5.15 -11.02
N GLY A 159 7.10 6.19 -11.77
CA GLY A 159 6.11 7.00 -12.50
C GLY A 159 5.26 6.14 -13.46
N ARG A 160 5.86 5.19 -14.18
CA ARG A 160 5.14 4.23 -15.05
C ARG A 160 4.29 3.23 -14.27
N SER A 161 4.60 3.00 -13.01
CA SER A 161 3.93 2.06 -12.13
C SER A 161 2.89 2.72 -11.22
N PHE A 162 2.78 4.05 -11.27
CA PHE A 162 1.87 4.81 -10.41
C PHE A 162 0.42 4.36 -10.58
N GLY A 163 -0.28 4.19 -9.47
CA GLY A 163 -1.68 3.72 -9.43
C GLY A 163 -1.90 2.24 -9.76
N LYS A 164 -0.85 1.48 -10.05
CA LYS A 164 -0.96 0.04 -10.34
C LYS A 164 -0.82 -0.80 -9.06
N VAL A 165 -1.44 -1.98 -9.07
CA VAL A 165 -1.29 -2.97 -7.98
C VAL A 165 0.18 -3.36 -7.87
N GLY A 166 0.72 -3.31 -6.65
CA GLY A 166 2.11 -3.68 -6.36
C GLY A 166 3.12 -2.54 -6.46
N ILE A 167 2.67 -1.28 -6.60
CA ILE A 167 3.59 -0.12 -6.61
C ILE A 167 4.44 -0.03 -5.34
N GLU A 168 3.86 -0.33 -4.16
CA GLU A 168 4.59 -0.34 -2.89
C GLU A 168 5.71 -1.39 -2.91
N TYR A 169 5.40 -2.59 -3.40
CA TYR A 169 6.43 -3.63 -3.60
C TYR A 169 7.54 -3.16 -4.54
N ALA A 170 7.17 -2.54 -5.67
CA ALA A 170 8.15 -2.03 -6.64
C ALA A 170 9.07 -0.98 -6.01
N HIS A 171 8.50 -0.04 -5.25
CA HIS A 171 9.24 0.98 -4.52
C HIS A 171 10.25 0.36 -3.54
N ASP A 172 9.79 -0.54 -2.68
CA ASP A 172 10.63 -1.15 -1.64
C ASP A 172 11.72 -2.05 -2.25
N TYR A 173 11.37 -2.84 -3.26
CA TYR A 173 12.34 -3.70 -3.94
C TYR A 173 13.45 -2.91 -4.60
N LEU A 174 13.12 -1.90 -5.41
CA LEU A 174 14.11 -1.09 -6.11
C LEU A 174 14.97 -0.27 -5.14
N ARG A 175 14.35 0.30 -4.12
CA ARG A 175 15.06 1.03 -3.05
C ARG A 175 16.09 0.14 -2.36
N ASN A 176 15.68 -1.05 -1.94
CA ASN A 176 16.56 -1.97 -1.23
C ASN A 176 17.67 -2.49 -2.15
N LYS A 177 17.36 -2.78 -3.42
CA LYS A 177 18.33 -3.19 -4.43
C LYS A 177 19.39 -2.11 -4.65
N ILE A 178 18.99 -0.85 -4.83
CA ILE A 178 19.93 0.27 -5.01
C ILE A 178 20.77 0.49 -3.75
N ASN A 179 20.13 0.51 -2.57
CA ASN A 179 20.86 0.68 -1.30
C ASN A 179 21.93 -0.40 -1.11
N LYS A 180 21.58 -1.66 -1.38
CA LYS A 180 22.54 -2.76 -1.32
C LYS A 180 23.69 -2.57 -2.29
N MET A 181 23.41 -2.21 -3.55
CA MET A 181 24.45 -1.96 -4.56
C MET A 181 25.37 -0.81 -4.16
N VAL A 182 24.83 0.26 -3.57
CA VAL A 182 25.61 1.40 -3.03
C VAL A 182 26.53 0.93 -1.91
N HIS A 183 25.98 0.18 -0.95
CA HIS A 183 26.77 -0.40 0.15
C HIS A 183 27.92 -1.26 -0.39
N ASP A 184 27.60 -2.22 -1.26
CA ASP A 184 28.56 -3.16 -1.81
C ASP A 184 29.67 -2.46 -2.64
N THR A 185 29.32 -1.37 -3.34
CA THR A 185 30.26 -0.66 -4.22
C THR A 185 31.15 0.34 -3.48
N TYR A 186 30.58 1.09 -2.49
CA TYR A 186 31.27 2.25 -1.91
C TYR A 186 31.55 2.14 -0.41
N PHE A 187 30.94 1.21 0.31
CA PHE A 187 31.04 1.12 1.77
C PHE A 187 31.63 -0.21 2.27
N GLN A 188 31.67 -1.26 1.44
CA GLN A 188 32.40 -2.46 1.84
C GLN A 188 33.87 -2.11 2.12
N LYS A 189 34.32 -2.44 3.33
CA LYS A 189 35.76 -2.36 3.65
C LYS A 189 36.45 -3.44 2.84
N VAL A 190 37.37 -3.03 1.96
CA VAL A 190 38.30 -3.95 1.34
C VAL A 190 39.11 -4.57 2.48
N ALA A 191 38.95 -5.87 2.70
CA ALA A 191 39.68 -6.63 3.72
C ALA A 191 41.16 -6.75 3.34
#